data_eaf899f378f34acce029d9972c0252e8
#
_entry.id   eaf899f378f34acce029d9972c0252e8
#
_cell.length_a   1.000
_cell.length_b   1.000
_cell.length_c   1.000
_cell.angle_alpha   90.00
_cell.angle_beta   90.00
_cell.angle_gamma   90.00
#
_symmetry.space_group_name_H-M   'P 1'
#
loop_
_entity.id
_entity.type
_entity.pdbx_description
1 polymer ?
#
loop_
_entity_poly.entity_id
_entity_poly.type
_entity_poly.pdbx_seq_one_letter_code
_entity_poly.pdbx_strand_id
1 'polypeptide(L)'
;MFIVACSTPEKNANSKIDIYDDSILDIIDIYSEIEELADSISLPEGPVWDEASESLLFVDVMGNKLYRWNENDGTSEYISPSGNTGYAPNVDFGLLGANGLLIDENGDIILCQHGDRRLAKINNSSSNSPSFTTLVDNYEGGRFNSPNDLTYASNGDIYFTDPAFGFFNLETFQFVESELKELNFNGVYKYNTKTEELSLVTDKIDLPNGIALSPDEKTLYVNKMGFIDGSRKIKKINLETMEMSTLFDGAELPEEDEGNFDGMKVHSSGNIFTTGPGGLLVISPEGKLLGKIDFGTITNCAFDDDENYLYATGFINNTKVYRIKLKN
;
A
#
# COMPACT_ATOMS: atom_id res chain seq x y z
N MET A 1 -44.88 12.46 -16.32
CA MET A 1 -44.04 11.27 -16.26
C MET A 1 -42.82 11.59 -17.14
N PHE A 2 -41.79 12.21 -16.56
CA PHE A 2 -40.56 12.51 -17.26
C PHE A 2 -39.62 11.32 -17.05
N ILE A 3 -39.30 10.62 -18.13
CA ILE A 3 -38.26 9.61 -18.16
C ILE A 3 -36.94 10.37 -18.23
N VAL A 4 -36.19 10.43 -17.12
CA VAL A 4 -34.81 10.85 -17.14
C VAL A 4 -34.03 9.67 -17.74
N ALA A 5 -33.63 9.80 -18.99
CA ALA A 5 -32.68 8.86 -19.61
C ALA A 5 -31.34 9.06 -18.89
N CYS A 6 -30.93 8.05 -18.14
CA CYS A 6 -29.57 7.91 -17.65
C CYS A 6 -28.69 7.68 -18.90
N SER A 7 -28.01 8.72 -19.37
CA SER A 7 -26.99 8.57 -20.41
C SER A 7 -25.80 7.88 -19.77
N THR A 8 -25.53 6.62 -20.15
CA THR A 8 -24.23 6.00 -19.93
C THR A 8 -23.19 6.90 -20.59
N PRO A 9 -22.11 7.30 -19.87
CA PRO A 9 -21.05 8.09 -20.48
C PRO A 9 -20.47 7.32 -21.68
N GLU A 10 -20.29 8.02 -22.80
CA GLU A 10 -19.60 7.46 -23.95
C GLU A 10 -18.17 7.09 -23.53
N LYS A 11 -17.88 5.81 -23.51
CA LYS A 11 -16.51 5.29 -23.28
C LYS A 11 -15.62 5.80 -24.42
N ASN A 12 -14.76 6.76 -24.13
CA ASN A 12 -13.75 7.20 -25.08
C ASN A 12 -12.77 6.04 -25.26
N ALA A 13 -12.70 5.42 -26.43
CA ALA A 13 -11.99 4.17 -26.68
C ALA A 13 -10.49 4.20 -26.34
N ASN A 14 -9.92 5.37 -26.01
CA ASN A 14 -8.54 5.58 -25.65
C ASN A 14 -8.34 6.09 -24.20
N SER A 15 -9.40 6.32 -23.42
CA SER A 15 -9.25 6.74 -22.03
C SER A 15 -8.87 5.55 -21.17
N LYS A 16 -7.84 5.73 -20.34
CA LYS A 16 -7.44 4.80 -19.28
C LYS A 16 -8.23 5.01 -17.98
N ILE A 17 -9.24 5.86 -18.00
CA ILE A 17 -10.04 6.23 -16.84
C ILE A 17 -11.50 5.88 -17.11
N ASP A 18 -12.04 4.97 -16.30
CA ASP A 18 -13.47 4.66 -16.26
C ASP A 18 -14.13 5.57 -15.24
N ILE A 19 -15.19 6.29 -15.65
CA ILE A 19 -15.95 7.22 -14.81
C ILE A 19 -17.25 6.54 -14.39
N TYR A 20 -17.48 6.44 -13.08
CA TYR A 20 -18.74 5.95 -12.51
C TYR A 20 -19.54 7.10 -11.85
N ASP A 21 -18.82 8.17 -11.45
CA ASP A 21 -19.41 9.40 -10.92
C ASP A 21 -18.58 10.60 -11.38
N ASP A 22 -19.25 11.68 -11.82
CA ASP A 22 -18.60 12.87 -12.38
C ASP A 22 -17.69 13.60 -11.37
N SER A 23 -17.83 13.35 -10.06
CA SER A 23 -16.97 13.96 -9.02
C SER A 23 -15.50 13.52 -9.11
N ILE A 24 -15.20 12.40 -9.77
CA ILE A 24 -13.80 12.03 -10.05
C ILE A 24 -13.10 13.06 -10.95
N LEU A 25 -13.87 13.76 -11.79
CA LEU A 25 -13.35 14.78 -12.70
C LEU A 25 -12.83 16.02 -11.99
N ASP A 26 -13.14 16.18 -10.71
CA ASP A 26 -12.56 17.26 -9.89
C ASP A 26 -11.09 16.95 -9.53
N ILE A 27 -10.69 15.65 -9.58
CA ILE A 27 -9.36 15.18 -9.17
C ILE A 27 -8.50 14.79 -10.37
N ILE A 28 -9.11 14.19 -11.41
CA ILE A 28 -8.35 13.67 -12.55
C ILE A 28 -8.94 14.16 -13.89
N ASP A 29 -8.06 14.42 -14.85
CA ASP A 29 -8.47 14.69 -16.23
C ASP A 29 -8.53 13.36 -16.99
N ILE A 30 -9.63 13.10 -17.68
CA ILE A 30 -9.81 11.90 -18.51
C ILE A 30 -8.78 11.76 -19.64
N TYR A 31 -8.08 12.84 -19.96
CA TYR A 31 -7.02 12.89 -20.96
C TYR A 31 -5.62 12.79 -20.35
N SER A 32 -5.51 12.66 -19.01
CA SER A 32 -4.21 12.43 -18.38
C SER A 32 -3.59 11.13 -18.91
N GLU A 33 -2.33 11.21 -19.30
CA GLU A 33 -1.57 10.06 -19.79
C GLU A 33 -0.88 9.35 -18.63
N ILE A 34 -0.84 8.02 -18.71
CA ILE A 34 -0.04 7.20 -17.79
C ILE A 34 1.37 7.15 -18.32
N GLU A 35 2.31 7.57 -17.52
CA GLU A 35 3.74 7.55 -17.81
C GLU A 35 4.42 6.40 -17.07
N GLU A 36 5.27 5.66 -17.77
CA GLU A 36 6.10 4.60 -17.20
C GLU A 36 7.42 5.19 -16.70
N LEU A 37 7.75 4.99 -15.42
CA LEU A 37 8.94 5.52 -14.76
C LEU A 37 10.04 4.48 -14.59
N ALA A 38 9.66 3.22 -14.40
CA ALA A 38 10.56 2.09 -14.25
C ALA A 38 9.94 0.82 -14.79
N ASP A 39 10.78 -0.14 -15.17
CA ASP A 39 10.41 -1.47 -15.65
C ASP A 39 11.37 -2.52 -15.07
N SER A 40 10.99 -3.79 -15.19
CA SER A 40 11.82 -4.94 -14.81
C SER A 40 12.11 -5.01 -13.29
N ILE A 41 11.21 -4.52 -12.47
CA ILE A 41 11.22 -4.67 -11.02
C ILE A 41 10.41 -5.93 -10.68
N SER A 42 10.98 -6.88 -9.93
CA SER A 42 10.37 -8.21 -9.77
C SER A 42 9.01 -8.17 -9.07
N LEU A 43 8.90 -7.37 -7.99
CA LEU A 43 7.64 -7.06 -7.30
C LEU A 43 7.73 -5.65 -6.70
N PRO A 44 7.43 -4.60 -7.50
CA PRO A 44 7.47 -3.24 -7.02
C PRO A 44 6.35 -2.99 -6.00
N GLU A 45 6.68 -2.32 -4.89
CA GLU A 45 5.79 -2.06 -3.76
C GLU A 45 6.19 -0.80 -2.99
N GLY A 46 5.35 -0.43 -2.02
CA GLY A 46 5.62 0.60 -1.03
C GLY A 46 6.05 1.94 -1.59
N PRO A 47 5.39 2.50 -2.60
CA PRO A 47 5.80 3.79 -3.14
C PRO A 47 5.58 4.89 -2.10
N VAL A 48 6.57 5.79 -1.98
CA VAL A 48 6.47 7.02 -1.18
C VAL A 48 7.27 8.13 -1.85
N TRP A 49 6.71 9.33 -1.88
CA TRP A 49 7.40 10.52 -2.37
C TRP A 49 8.30 11.10 -1.29
N ASP A 50 9.54 11.39 -1.63
CA ASP A 50 10.50 12.11 -0.81
C ASP A 50 10.66 13.53 -1.36
N GLU A 51 9.94 14.46 -0.78
CA GLU A 51 9.95 15.88 -1.17
C GLU A 51 11.35 16.48 -1.04
N ALA A 52 12.10 16.10 -0.01
CA ALA A 52 13.43 16.66 0.23
C ALA A 52 14.44 16.33 -0.89
N SER A 53 14.28 15.19 -1.54
CA SER A 53 15.12 14.77 -2.67
C SER A 53 14.40 14.81 -4.02
N GLU A 54 13.14 15.30 -4.07
CA GLU A 54 12.27 15.30 -5.25
C GLU A 54 12.28 13.92 -5.95
N SER A 55 12.09 12.85 -5.17
CA SER A 55 12.25 11.48 -5.64
C SER A 55 11.12 10.57 -5.19
N LEU A 56 10.72 9.63 -6.04
CA LEU A 56 9.90 8.50 -5.66
C LEU A 56 10.81 7.39 -5.13
N LEU A 57 10.54 6.96 -3.90
CA LEU A 57 11.13 5.73 -3.34
C LEU A 57 10.13 4.59 -3.51
N PHE A 58 10.60 3.40 -3.83
CA PHE A 58 9.80 2.18 -3.91
C PHE A 58 10.69 0.95 -3.75
N VAL A 59 10.10 -0.17 -3.33
CA VAL A 59 10.85 -1.41 -3.09
C VAL A 59 10.65 -2.43 -4.21
N ASP A 60 11.58 -3.38 -4.31
CA ASP A 60 11.40 -4.68 -4.93
C ASP A 60 11.39 -5.73 -3.81
N VAL A 61 10.20 -6.19 -3.45
CA VAL A 61 10.02 -7.16 -2.35
C VAL A 61 10.76 -8.48 -2.63
N MET A 62 10.69 -8.97 -3.88
CA MET A 62 11.37 -10.20 -4.29
C MET A 62 12.87 -10.01 -4.45
N GLY A 63 13.28 -8.85 -4.97
CA GLY A 63 14.68 -8.49 -5.15
C GLY A 63 15.38 -8.06 -3.87
N ASN A 64 14.63 -7.85 -2.76
CA ASN A 64 15.13 -7.36 -1.48
C ASN A 64 15.89 -6.04 -1.60
N LYS A 65 15.32 -5.09 -2.37
CA LYS A 65 15.93 -3.81 -2.72
C LYS A 65 14.99 -2.66 -2.48
N LEU A 66 15.55 -1.49 -2.23
CA LEU A 66 14.88 -0.19 -2.30
C LEU A 66 15.46 0.58 -3.48
N TYR A 67 14.60 1.13 -4.31
CA TYR A 67 14.93 1.96 -5.45
C TYR A 67 14.54 3.41 -5.22
N ARG A 68 15.19 4.30 -5.96
CA ARG A 68 14.86 5.70 -6.08
C ARG A 68 14.74 6.06 -7.55
N TRP A 69 13.69 6.81 -7.87
CA TRP A 69 13.49 7.42 -9.19
C TRP A 69 13.39 8.95 -9.03
N ASN A 70 13.97 9.69 -9.94
CA ASN A 70 13.71 11.12 -10.13
C ASN A 70 13.80 11.50 -11.61
N GLU A 71 13.30 12.71 -11.94
CA GLU A 71 13.24 13.21 -13.33
C GLU A 71 14.60 13.28 -14.03
N ASN A 72 15.70 13.53 -13.30
CA ASN A 72 17.00 13.80 -13.87
C ASN A 72 17.80 12.53 -14.14
N ASP A 73 17.75 11.59 -13.19
CA ASP A 73 18.65 10.43 -13.15
C ASP A 73 17.93 9.13 -13.52
N GLY A 74 16.57 9.16 -13.57
CA GLY A 74 15.76 7.95 -13.73
C GLY A 74 15.83 7.05 -12.49
N THR A 75 15.64 5.74 -12.69
CA THR A 75 15.62 4.74 -11.61
C THR A 75 17.02 4.24 -11.25
N SER A 76 17.32 4.18 -9.96
CA SER A 76 18.58 3.64 -9.42
C SER A 76 18.34 2.83 -8.15
N GLU A 77 19.19 1.82 -7.89
CA GLU A 77 19.19 1.11 -6.62
C GLU A 77 19.67 2.05 -5.50
N TYR A 78 18.88 2.16 -4.43
CA TYR A 78 19.16 3.03 -3.30
C TYR A 78 19.74 2.25 -2.12
N ILE A 79 19.11 1.09 -1.75
CA ILE A 79 19.55 0.22 -0.65
C ILE A 79 19.37 -1.24 -1.04
N SER A 80 20.35 -2.08 -0.67
CA SER A 80 20.29 -3.53 -0.72
C SER A 80 21.18 -4.14 0.37
N PRO A 81 20.70 -5.06 1.22
CA PRO A 81 19.32 -5.57 1.33
C PRO A 81 18.37 -4.57 2.00
N SER A 82 17.06 -4.60 1.67
CA SER A 82 16.06 -3.68 2.20
C SER A 82 15.26 -4.25 3.38
N GLY A 83 14.86 -5.53 3.34
CA GLY A 83 13.91 -6.11 4.28
C GLY A 83 14.30 -7.46 4.87
N ASN A 84 15.29 -8.15 4.28
CA ASN A 84 15.87 -9.38 4.80
C ASN A 84 17.38 -9.17 4.98
N THR A 85 17.76 -8.67 6.14
CA THR A 85 19.14 -8.30 6.48
C THR A 85 19.84 -9.37 7.33
N GLY A 86 19.13 -10.43 7.72
CA GLY A 86 19.59 -11.45 8.64
C GLY A 86 19.33 -11.12 10.11
N TYR A 87 18.51 -10.12 10.40
CA TYR A 87 18.10 -9.75 11.76
C TYR A 87 17.21 -10.84 12.41
N ALA A 88 16.34 -11.46 11.64
CA ALA A 88 15.43 -12.48 12.11
C ALA A 88 15.58 -13.79 11.30
N PRO A 89 15.27 -14.96 11.91
CA PRO A 89 15.18 -16.19 11.15
C PRO A 89 13.99 -16.17 10.21
N ASN A 90 14.17 -16.70 8.99
CA ASN A 90 13.19 -16.72 7.92
C ASN A 90 13.03 -18.09 7.29
N VAL A 91 11.96 -18.25 6.52
CA VAL A 91 11.79 -19.36 5.58
C VAL A 91 12.54 -19.05 4.27
N ASP A 92 12.91 -20.09 3.54
CA ASP A 92 13.71 -19.92 2.31
C ASP A 92 12.91 -19.47 1.08
N PHE A 93 11.58 -19.35 1.21
CA PHE A 93 10.65 -19.16 0.07
C PHE A 93 9.71 -17.96 0.20
N GLY A 94 9.73 -17.20 1.30
CA GLY A 94 8.79 -16.11 1.57
C GLY A 94 9.07 -14.84 0.76
N LEU A 95 8.12 -13.92 0.78
CA LEU A 95 8.32 -12.54 0.34
C LEU A 95 9.09 -11.81 1.43
N LEU A 96 10.38 -11.59 1.25
CA LEU A 96 11.29 -11.24 2.35
C LEU A 96 11.89 -9.83 2.25
N GLY A 97 11.78 -9.12 1.14
CA GLY A 97 12.23 -7.74 1.02
C GLY A 97 11.43 -6.78 1.93
N ALA A 98 11.80 -5.50 1.95
CA ALA A 98 10.91 -4.50 2.52
C ALA A 98 9.63 -4.39 1.66
N ASN A 99 8.52 -3.95 2.28
CA ASN A 99 7.27 -3.68 1.60
C ASN A 99 6.87 -2.20 1.78
N GLY A 100 5.97 -1.85 2.67
CA GLY A 100 5.55 -0.47 2.88
C GLY A 100 6.69 0.45 3.31
N LEU A 101 6.65 1.69 2.84
CA LEU A 101 7.54 2.78 3.20
C LEU A 101 6.73 3.97 3.70
N LEU A 102 7.30 4.71 4.64
CA LEU A 102 6.86 6.06 4.97
C LEU A 102 8.07 6.96 5.26
N ILE A 103 7.84 8.25 5.16
CA ILE A 103 8.78 9.29 5.62
C ILE A 103 8.10 10.03 6.75
N ASP A 104 8.74 10.10 7.93
CA ASP A 104 8.19 10.76 9.11
C ASP A 104 8.42 12.28 9.10
N GLU A 105 7.91 12.97 10.11
CA GLU A 105 8.03 14.42 10.28
C GLU A 105 9.48 14.93 10.35
N ASN A 106 10.46 14.06 10.59
CA ASN A 106 11.89 14.37 10.65
C ASN A 106 12.62 14.08 9.32
N GLY A 107 11.93 13.53 8.33
CA GLY A 107 12.51 13.04 7.08
C GLY A 107 13.17 11.67 7.21
N ASP A 108 12.90 10.94 8.29
CA ASP A 108 13.40 9.58 8.49
C ASP A 108 12.58 8.58 7.67
N ILE A 109 13.25 7.73 6.90
CA ILE A 109 12.58 6.67 6.11
C ILE A 109 12.38 5.45 7.00
N ILE A 110 11.12 5.04 7.16
CA ILE A 110 10.69 3.88 7.92
C ILE A 110 10.15 2.83 6.98
N LEU A 111 10.53 1.55 7.21
CA LEU A 111 10.18 0.42 6.37
C LEU A 111 9.46 -0.67 7.17
N CYS A 112 8.51 -1.30 6.50
CA CYS A 112 8.00 -2.63 6.84
C CYS A 112 8.99 -3.68 6.31
N GLN A 113 9.83 -4.27 7.16
CA GLN A 113 10.79 -5.30 6.75
C GLN A 113 10.17 -6.69 6.92
N HIS A 114 9.67 -7.29 5.82
CA HIS A 114 9.04 -8.63 5.87
C HIS A 114 9.99 -9.68 6.43
N GLY A 115 11.19 -9.77 5.88
CA GLY A 115 12.17 -10.80 6.25
C GLY A 115 12.71 -10.60 7.66
N ASP A 116 12.97 -9.38 8.07
CA ASP A 116 13.41 -9.07 9.44
C ASP A 116 12.23 -8.98 10.43
N ARG A 117 10.98 -9.03 9.94
CA ARG A 117 9.74 -9.11 10.73
C ARG A 117 9.61 -7.96 11.74
N ARG A 118 9.85 -6.71 11.25
CA ARG A 118 9.88 -5.50 12.10
C ARG A 118 9.52 -4.24 11.31
N LEU A 119 9.21 -3.17 12.04
CA LEU A 119 9.37 -1.82 11.56
C LEU A 119 10.79 -1.34 11.86
N ALA A 120 11.44 -0.75 10.87
CA ALA A 120 12.80 -0.24 11.03
C ALA A 120 12.99 1.10 10.34
N LYS A 121 13.83 1.93 10.95
CA LYS A 121 14.28 3.20 10.39
C LYS A 121 15.64 3.03 9.73
N ILE A 122 15.84 3.65 8.58
CA ILE A 122 17.14 3.70 7.90
C ILE A 122 18.04 4.68 8.66
N ASN A 123 19.23 4.20 9.10
CA ASN A 123 20.26 5.07 9.68
C ASN A 123 21.31 5.49 8.66
N ASN A 124 21.62 4.59 7.73
CA ASN A 124 22.63 4.81 6.70
C ASN A 124 22.16 4.18 5.41
N SER A 125 21.96 5.01 4.40
CA SER A 125 21.54 4.63 3.03
C SER A 125 22.73 4.31 2.12
N SER A 126 23.95 4.12 2.65
CA SER A 126 25.06 3.64 1.83
C SER A 126 24.73 2.30 1.21
N SER A 127 24.65 2.24 -0.10
CA SER A 127 24.15 1.11 -0.90
C SER A 127 24.84 -0.23 -0.61
N ASN A 128 26.07 -0.20 -0.11
CA ASN A 128 26.86 -1.42 0.12
C ASN A 128 26.85 -1.93 1.57
N SER A 129 26.28 -1.19 2.50
CA SER A 129 26.21 -1.57 3.92
C SER A 129 25.12 -0.76 4.64
N PRO A 130 23.85 -0.95 4.30
CA PRO A 130 22.76 -0.25 4.96
C PRO A 130 22.71 -0.64 6.44
N SER A 131 22.32 0.30 7.29
CA SER A 131 22.07 0.02 8.70
C SER A 131 20.72 0.57 9.11
N PHE A 132 20.10 -0.13 10.06
CA PHE A 132 18.73 0.13 10.48
C PHE A 132 18.63 0.17 12.00
N THR A 133 17.75 1.02 12.50
CA THR A 133 17.29 0.98 13.89
C THR A 133 15.93 0.30 13.93
N THR A 134 15.80 -0.76 14.73
CA THR A 134 14.50 -1.38 15.00
C THR A 134 13.64 -0.41 15.79
N LEU A 135 12.42 -0.14 15.31
CA LEU A 135 11.40 0.59 16.05
C LEU A 135 10.59 -0.39 16.91
N VAL A 136 10.09 -1.45 16.28
CA VAL A 136 9.33 -2.51 16.94
C VAL A 136 9.40 -3.80 16.11
N ASP A 137 9.51 -4.96 16.78
CA ASP A 137 9.69 -6.26 16.13
C ASP A 137 8.82 -7.39 16.71
N ASN A 138 8.04 -7.12 17.75
CA ASN A 138 7.20 -8.12 18.38
C ASN A 138 5.96 -7.51 19.05
N TYR A 139 4.94 -8.34 19.26
CA TYR A 139 3.77 -8.05 20.08
C TYR A 139 3.63 -9.11 21.15
N GLU A 140 3.57 -8.71 22.43
CA GLU A 140 3.47 -9.59 23.60
C GLU A 140 4.54 -10.72 23.63
N GLY A 141 5.71 -10.45 23.09
CA GLY A 141 6.84 -11.37 23.04
C GLY A 141 6.87 -12.29 21.81
N GLY A 142 5.81 -12.34 21.01
CA GLY A 142 5.79 -13.01 19.72
C GLY A 142 6.22 -12.07 18.59
N ARG A 143 7.16 -12.51 17.75
CA ARG A 143 7.65 -11.75 16.59
C ARG A 143 6.52 -11.57 15.57
N PHE A 144 6.47 -10.39 14.95
CA PHE A 144 5.50 -10.13 13.86
C PHE A 144 5.58 -11.16 12.74
N ASN A 145 4.49 -11.32 11.98
CA ASN A 145 4.47 -12.21 10.82
C ASN A 145 5.33 -11.66 9.68
N SER A 146 4.91 -10.53 9.11
CA SER A 146 5.62 -9.78 8.08
C SER A 146 4.95 -8.41 7.91
N PRO A 147 5.33 -7.39 8.70
CA PRO A 147 4.76 -6.05 8.57
C PRO A 147 4.73 -5.60 7.11
N ASN A 148 3.55 -5.17 6.63
CA ASN A 148 3.30 -5.01 5.19
C ASN A 148 3.17 -3.55 4.77
N ASP A 149 2.13 -2.83 5.18
CA ASP A 149 1.94 -1.42 4.84
C ASP A 149 1.72 -0.58 6.10
N LEU A 150 1.93 0.73 5.99
CA LEU A 150 1.91 1.62 7.13
C LEU A 150 1.47 3.03 6.77
N THR A 151 0.90 3.74 7.76
CA THR A 151 0.52 5.16 7.65
C THR A 151 0.89 5.89 8.93
N TYR A 152 1.17 7.19 8.82
CA TYR A 152 1.64 8.05 9.91
C TYR A 152 0.59 9.09 10.28
N ALA A 153 0.34 9.25 11.57
CA ALA A 153 -0.52 10.28 12.12
C ALA A 153 0.31 11.44 12.69
N SER A 154 -0.25 12.64 12.65
CA SER A 154 0.41 13.88 13.09
C SER A 154 0.86 13.89 14.56
N ASN A 155 0.27 13.01 15.40
CA ASN A 155 0.65 12.85 16.81
C ASN A 155 1.87 11.93 17.03
N GLY A 156 2.42 11.32 15.98
CA GLY A 156 3.55 10.38 16.04
C GLY A 156 3.12 8.90 16.07
N ASP A 157 1.84 8.58 15.90
CA ASP A 157 1.38 7.20 15.78
C ASP A 157 1.64 6.67 14.36
N ILE A 158 2.25 5.49 14.26
CA ILE A 158 2.32 4.69 13.05
C ILE A 158 1.28 3.58 13.18
N TYR A 159 0.35 3.51 12.22
CA TYR A 159 -0.53 2.36 12.06
C TYR A 159 0.04 1.46 10.98
N PHE A 160 0.09 0.15 11.22
CA PHE A 160 0.65 -0.80 10.25
C PHE A 160 -0.09 -2.14 10.28
N THR A 161 0.00 -2.85 9.16
CA THR A 161 -0.59 -4.18 8.97
C THR A 161 0.48 -5.25 9.06
N ASP A 162 0.13 -6.43 9.60
CA ASP A 162 1.04 -7.56 9.77
C ASP A 162 0.41 -8.87 9.27
N PRO A 163 0.18 -9.00 7.95
CA PRO A 163 -0.26 -10.27 7.35
C PRO A 163 0.88 -11.27 7.26
N ALA A 164 0.55 -12.54 7.03
CA ALA A 164 1.53 -13.61 7.01
C ALA A 164 2.24 -13.82 5.65
N PHE A 165 2.43 -12.76 4.83
CA PHE A 165 3.05 -12.90 3.50
C PHE A 165 4.52 -13.32 3.54
N GLY A 166 5.25 -13.09 4.63
CA GLY A 166 6.58 -13.67 4.84
C GLY A 166 6.59 -15.20 4.83
N PHE A 167 5.43 -15.84 5.01
CA PHE A 167 5.22 -17.30 4.95
C PHE A 167 4.43 -17.73 3.70
N PHE A 168 4.27 -16.86 2.71
CA PHE A 168 3.60 -17.17 1.45
C PHE A 168 4.61 -17.71 0.43
N ASN A 169 4.36 -18.92 -0.08
CA ASN A 169 5.18 -19.55 -1.09
C ASN A 169 4.64 -19.20 -2.49
N LEU A 170 5.41 -18.44 -3.27
CA LEU A 170 5.04 -18.02 -4.62
C LEU A 170 4.99 -19.16 -5.63
N GLU A 171 5.76 -20.24 -5.45
CA GLU A 171 5.78 -21.38 -6.37
C GLU A 171 4.51 -22.21 -6.24
N THR A 172 4.05 -22.42 -5.00
CA THR A 172 2.82 -23.20 -4.72
C THR A 172 1.57 -22.32 -4.60
N PHE A 173 1.75 -21.02 -4.52
CA PHE A 173 0.70 -20.01 -4.30
C PHE A 173 -0.12 -20.27 -3.03
N GLN A 174 0.56 -20.66 -1.94
CA GLN A 174 -0.06 -21.02 -0.66
C GLN A 174 0.69 -20.42 0.53
N PHE A 175 -0.05 -20.16 1.61
CA PHE A 175 0.54 -19.93 2.92
C PHE A 175 1.05 -21.25 3.50
N VAL A 176 2.25 -21.23 4.07
CA VAL A 176 2.91 -22.39 4.63
C VAL A 176 2.99 -22.23 6.14
N GLU A 177 2.54 -23.25 6.85
CA GLU A 177 2.72 -23.33 8.30
C GLU A 177 4.21 -23.51 8.65
N SER A 178 4.68 -22.73 9.63
CA SER A 178 6.06 -22.75 10.09
C SER A 178 6.13 -22.52 11.60
N GLU A 179 7.06 -23.19 12.26
CA GLU A 179 7.37 -22.94 13.67
C GLU A 179 7.95 -21.53 13.91
N LEU A 180 8.41 -20.86 12.85
CA LEU A 180 8.85 -19.47 12.91
C LEU A 180 7.68 -18.47 12.99
N LYS A 181 6.45 -18.90 12.70
CA LYS A 181 5.26 -18.06 12.85
C LYS A 181 4.81 -18.07 14.30
N GLU A 182 5.17 -17.02 15.04
CA GLU A 182 4.94 -16.93 16.48
C GLU A 182 3.57 -16.36 16.84
N LEU A 183 2.98 -15.52 15.96
CA LEU A 183 1.61 -15.01 16.11
C LEU A 183 0.64 -15.86 15.29
N ASN A 184 -0.48 -16.27 15.90
CA ASN A 184 -1.50 -17.11 15.27
C ASN A 184 -2.63 -16.33 14.60
N PHE A 185 -2.45 -15.02 14.41
CA PHE A 185 -3.38 -14.11 13.76
C PHE A 185 -2.63 -13.11 12.88
N ASN A 186 -3.35 -12.43 12.00
CA ASN A 186 -2.86 -11.27 11.27
C ASN A 186 -3.32 -10.00 12.00
N GLY A 187 -2.40 -9.10 12.31
CA GLY A 187 -2.68 -7.93 13.14
C GLY A 187 -2.75 -6.63 12.36
N VAL A 188 -3.52 -5.68 12.88
CA VAL A 188 -3.37 -4.25 12.61
C VAL A 188 -2.95 -3.61 13.91
N TYR A 189 -1.84 -2.88 13.90
CA TYR A 189 -1.21 -2.33 15.09
C TYR A 189 -1.08 -0.83 15.02
N LYS A 190 -0.90 -0.24 16.19
CA LYS A 190 -0.50 1.15 16.39
C LYS A 190 0.77 1.20 17.23
N TYR A 191 1.80 1.87 16.72
CA TYR A 191 3.06 2.14 17.41
C TYR A 191 3.29 3.64 17.48
N ASN A 192 3.52 4.18 18.69
CA ASN A 192 3.82 5.59 18.86
C ASN A 192 5.33 5.82 18.93
N THR A 193 5.87 6.60 18.00
CA THR A 193 7.31 6.84 17.87
C THR A 193 7.92 7.64 19.04
N LYS A 194 7.11 8.37 19.81
CA LYS A 194 7.54 9.25 20.91
C LYS A 194 7.52 8.52 22.26
N THR A 195 6.54 7.63 22.46
CA THR A 195 6.39 6.87 23.72
C THR A 195 6.89 5.44 23.62
N GLU A 196 7.18 4.97 22.40
CA GLU A 196 7.54 3.58 22.07
C GLU A 196 6.46 2.55 22.46
N GLU A 197 5.21 3.00 22.64
CA GLU A 197 4.09 2.13 23.00
C GLU A 197 3.51 1.46 21.75
N LEU A 198 3.38 0.13 21.82
CA LEU A 198 2.70 -0.69 20.83
C LEU A 198 1.34 -1.16 21.34
N SER A 199 0.32 -1.09 20.51
CA SER A 199 -1.01 -1.64 20.81
C SER A 199 -1.62 -2.33 19.59
N LEU A 200 -2.40 -3.37 19.83
CA LEU A 200 -3.20 -4.04 18.81
C LEU A 200 -4.47 -3.23 18.57
N VAL A 201 -4.71 -2.83 17.31
CA VAL A 201 -5.94 -2.18 16.87
C VAL A 201 -7.01 -3.23 16.62
N THR A 202 -6.69 -4.28 15.85
CA THR A 202 -7.59 -5.41 15.60
C THR A 202 -6.85 -6.62 15.05
N ASP A 203 -7.37 -7.82 15.34
CA ASP A 203 -6.97 -9.12 14.79
C ASP A 203 -8.08 -9.76 13.92
N LYS A 204 -9.12 -8.97 13.57
CA LYS A 204 -10.34 -9.48 12.93
C LYS A 204 -10.40 -9.22 11.42
N ILE A 205 -9.29 -8.84 10.81
CA ILE A 205 -9.18 -8.69 9.36
C ILE A 205 -8.25 -9.78 8.85
N ASP A 206 -8.82 -10.72 8.10
CA ASP A 206 -8.01 -11.74 7.42
C ASP A 206 -7.17 -11.07 6.34
N LEU A 207 -5.87 -11.26 6.34
CA LEU A 207 -4.91 -10.65 5.42
C LEU A 207 -5.11 -9.13 5.28
N PRO A 208 -4.94 -8.34 6.37
CA PRO A 208 -4.91 -6.89 6.25
C PRO A 208 -3.70 -6.48 5.41
N ASN A 209 -3.90 -5.53 4.49
CA ASN A 209 -2.84 -5.06 3.60
C ASN A 209 -2.78 -3.53 3.62
N GLY A 210 -3.12 -2.84 2.53
CA GLY A 210 -3.07 -1.39 2.47
C GLY A 210 -3.80 -0.72 3.62
N ILE A 211 -3.20 0.35 4.16
CA ILE A 211 -3.70 1.06 5.33
C ILE A 211 -3.52 2.57 5.15
N ALA A 212 -4.55 3.34 5.49
CA ALA A 212 -4.51 4.79 5.39
C ALA A 212 -5.43 5.46 6.41
N LEU A 213 -5.10 6.70 6.80
CA LEU A 213 -5.93 7.55 7.64
C LEU A 213 -6.82 8.45 6.80
N SER A 214 -8.01 8.80 7.32
CA SER A 214 -8.78 9.93 6.81
C SER A 214 -8.02 11.25 7.05
N PRO A 215 -8.29 12.32 6.28
CA PRO A 215 -7.58 13.61 6.44
C PRO A 215 -7.74 14.24 7.82
N ASP A 216 -8.82 13.92 8.55
CA ASP A 216 -9.03 14.36 9.93
C ASP A 216 -8.45 13.40 10.99
N GLU A 217 -7.77 12.34 10.54
CA GLU A 217 -7.13 11.30 11.35
C GLU A 217 -8.05 10.57 12.34
N LYS A 218 -9.39 10.60 12.12
CA LYS A 218 -10.35 9.93 13.01
C LYS A 218 -10.79 8.56 12.52
N THR A 219 -10.53 8.26 11.26
CA THR A 219 -10.89 6.99 10.65
C THR A 219 -9.65 6.33 10.07
N LEU A 220 -9.45 5.07 10.41
CA LEU A 220 -8.44 4.21 9.80
C LEU A 220 -9.12 3.31 8.77
N TYR A 221 -8.63 3.35 7.53
CA TYR A 221 -9.05 2.45 6.46
C TYR A 221 -8.03 1.33 6.32
N VAL A 222 -8.53 0.10 6.15
CA VAL A 222 -7.69 -1.09 5.97
C VAL A 222 -8.27 -1.98 4.88
N ASN A 223 -7.46 -2.34 3.91
CA ASN A 223 -7.79 -3.33 2.91
C ASN A 223 -7.77 -4.73 3.51
N LYS A 224 -8.85 -5.48 3.29
CA LYS A 224 -8.87 -6.93 3.43
C LYS A 224 -8.62 -7.54 2.06
N MET A 225 -7.49 -8.20 1.89
CA MET A 225 -7.13 -8.89 0.66
C MET A 225 -7.89 -10.19 0.51
N GLY A 226 -8.39 -10.48 -0.70
CA GLY A 226 -9.27 -11.63 -0.96
C GLY A 226 -8.55 -12.95 -1.26
N PHE A 227 -7.29 -13.13 -0.87
CA PHE A 227 -6.48 -14.31 -1.21
C PHE A 227 -6.99 -15.62 -0.59
N ILE A 228 -7.63 -15.57 0.57
CA ILE A 228 -8.07 -16.77 1.29
C ILE A 228 -9.48 -17.17 0.86
N ASP A 229 -10.41 -16.22 0.84
CA ASP A 229 -11.85 -16.48 0.66
C ASP A 229 -12.49 -15.78 -0.54
N GLY A 230 -11.68 -15.11 -1.37
CA GLY A 230 -12.14 -14.30 -2.50
C GLY A 230 -12.82 -12.97 -2.10
N SER A 231 -12.99 -12.71 -0.81
CA SER A 231 -13.74 -11.57 -0.29
C SER A 231 -12.82 -10.36 -0.09
N ARG A 232 -12.87 -9.43 -1.02
CA ARG A 232 -12.13 -8.15 -0.98
C ARG A 232 -12.99 -7.08 -0.34
N LYS A 233 -12.47 -6.38 0.70
CA LYS A 233 -13.22 -5.33 1.41
C LYS A 233 -12.32 -4.20 1.86
N ILE A 234 -12.86 -2.98 1.86
CA ILE A 234 -12.28 -1.89 2.62
C ILE A 234 -12.99 -1.87 3.97
N LYS A 235 -12.22 -2.05 5.03
CA LYS A 235 -12.68 -1.86 6.41
C LYS A 235 -12.42 -0.43 6.82
N LYS A 236 -13.34 0.15 7.62
CA LYS A 236 -13.13 1.41 8.32
C LYS A 236 -13.26 1.20 9.82
N ILE A 237 -12.34 1.80 10.56
CA ILE A 237 -12.27 1.73 12.02
C ILE A 237 -12.33 3.17 12.53
N ASN A 238 -13.31 3.48 13.35
CA ASN A 238 -13.36 4.74 14.07
C ASN A 238 -12.33 4.70 15.20
N LEU A 239 -11.34 5.58 15.18
CA LEU A 239 -10.22 5.55 16.14
C LEU A 239 -10.57 6.04 17.55
N GLU A 240 -11.71 6.71 17.72
CA GLU A 240 -12.21 7.12 19.03
C GLU A 240 -13.00 6.00 19.72
N THR A 241 -13.90 5.33 18.97
CA THR A 241 -14.79 4.29 19.51
C THR A 241 -14.29 2.88 19.30
N MET A 242 -13.29 2.68 18.45
CA MET A 242 -12.77 1.39 17.97
C MET A 242 -13.81 0.53 17.26
N GLU A 243 -14.92 1.14 16.80
CA GLU A 243 -15.96 0.46 16.04
C GLU A 243 -15.48 0.23 14.60
N MET A 244 -15.55 -1.03 14.16
CA MET A 244 -15.16 -1.44 12.82
C MET A 244 -16.38 -1.81 11.97
N SER A 245 -16.41 -1.33 10.72
CA SER A 245 -17.44 -1.68 9.73
C SER A 245 -16.81 -1.86 8.33
N THR A 246 -17.62 -2.37 7.39
CA THR A 246 -17.21 -2.40 5.97
C THR A 246 -17.62 -1.09 5.31
N LEU A 247 -16.66 -0.41 4.68
CA LEU A 247 -16.93 0.78 3.87
C LEU A 247 -17.32 0.39 2.45
N PHE A 248 -16.55 -0.52 1.84
CA PHE A 248 -16.76 -0.96 0.46
C PHE A 248 -16.60 -2.48 0.37
N ASP A 249 -17.48 -3.12 -0.39
CA ASP A 249 -17.44 -4.57 -0.65
C ASP A 249 -17.07 -4.82 -2.12
N GLY A 250 -15.92 -5.42 -2.37
CA GLY A 250 -15.44 -5.73 -3.71
C GLY A 250 -16.27 -6.78 -4.47
N ALA A 251 -17.25 -7.41 -3.83
CA ALA A 251 -18.19 -8.31 -4.50
C ALA A 251 -19.10 -7.59 -5.52
N GLU A 252 -19.17 -6.26 -5.46
CA GLU A 252 -19.92 -5.44 -6.41
C GLU A 252 -19.14 -5.14 -7.71
N LEU A 253 -17.84 -5.49 -7.74
CA LEU A 253 -16.98 -5.28 -8.90
C LEU A 253 -17.08 -6.42 -9.90
N PRO A 254 -16.81 -6.20 -11.20
CA PRO A 254 -16.81 -7.26 -12.21
C PRO A 254 -15.81 -8.37 -11.84
N GLU A 255 -16.24 -9.64 -11.97
CA GLU A 255 -15.40 -10.81 -11.68
C GLU A 255 -14.29 -11.03 -12.74
N GLU A 256 -14.44 -10.42 -13.91
CA GLU A 256 -13.58 -10.63 -15.09
C GLU A 256 -12.24 -9.89 -14.96
N ASP A 257 -12.17 -8.87 -14.12
CA ASP A 257 -10.99 -8.07 -13.92
C ASP A 257 -10.06 -8.71 -12.85
N GLU A 258 -8.78 -8.90 -13.20
CA GLU A 258 -7.76 -9.37 -12.27
C GLU A 258 -7.32 -8.25 -11.32
N GLY A 259 -6.99 -8.60 -10.07
CA GLY A 259 -6.49 -7.68 -9.05
C GLY A 259 -7.08 -7.90 -7.68
N ASN A 260 -6.45 -7.32 -6.69
CA ASN A 260 -6.86 -7.46 -5.29
C ASN A 260 -6.86 -6.10 -4.59
N PHE A 261 -7.48 -6.03 -3.39
CA PHE A 261 -7.33 -4.88 -2.51
C PHE A 261 -6.01 -5.03 -1.75
N ASP A 262 -4.97 -4.45 -2.34
CA ASP A 262 -3.58 -4.45 -1.86
C ASP A 262 -3.28 -3.11 -1.19
N GLY A 263 -2.43 -2.26 -1.73
CA GLY A 263 -2.12 -0.95 -1.18
C GLY A 263 -3.25 0.09 -1.34
N MET A 264 -3.21 1.14 -0.53
CA MET A 264 -4.12 2.30 -0.62
C MET A 264 -3.48 3.58 -0.13
N LYS A 265 -4.01 4.72 -0.59
CA LYS A 265 -3.77 6.05 -0.03
C LYS A 265 -5.07 6.86 -0.02
N VAL A 266 -5.14 7.87 0.84
CA VAL A 266 -6.27 8.81 0.92
C VAL A 266 -5.82 10.17 0.44
N HIS A 267 -6.51 10.70 -0.56
CA HIS A 267 -6.31 12.05 -1.10
C HIS A 267 -6.85 13.10 -0.12
N SER A 268 -6.35 14.32 -0.16
CA SER A 268 -6.78 15.43 0.72
C SER A 268 -8.28 15.74 0.65
N SER A 269 -8.93 15.41 -0.47
CA SER A 269 -10.39 15.47 -0.62
C SER A 269 -11.14 14.43 0.24
N GLY A 270 -10.44 13.46 0.85
CA GLY A 270 -11.00 12.33 1.55
C GLY A 270 -11.28 11.11 0.68
N ASN A 271 -11.13 11.20 -0.63
CA ASN A 271 -11.32 10.06 -1.52
C ASN A 271 -10.19 9.04 -1.35
N ILE A 272 -10.56 7.77 -1.35
CA ILE A 272 -9.67 6.63 -1.14
C ILE A 272 -9.25 6.12 -2.51
N PHE A 273 -7.95 6.11 -2.77
CA PHE A 273 -7.33 5.49 -3.92
C PHE A 273 -6.79 4.13 -3.48
N THR A 274 -7.35 3.07 -4.01
CA THR A 274 -6.98 1.70 -3.63
C THR A 274 -6.81 0.83 -4.85
N THR A 275 -5.87 -0.09 -4.78
CA THR A 275 -5.74 -1.12 -5.80
C THR A 275 -6.99 -1.99 -5.83
N GLY A 276 -7.26 -2.56 -6.99
CA GLY A 276 -8.42 -3.42 -7.16
C GLY A 276 -8.46 -4.11 -8.52
N PRO A 277 -9.53 -4.83 -8.82
CA PRO A 277 -9.72 -5.43 -10.12
C PRO A 277 -9.63 -4.40 -11.26
N GLY A 278 -8.70 -4.67 -12.20
CA GLY A 278 -8.50 -3.85 -13.38
C GLY A 278 -7.73 -2.53 -13.16
N GLY A 279 -7.14 -2.29 -11.99
CA GLY A 279 -6.31 -1.11 -11.77
C GLY A 279 -6.49 -0.46 -10.40
N LEU A 280 -6.50 0.87 -10.37
CA LEU A 280 -6.70 1.68 -9.18
C LEU A 280 -8.13 2.19 -9.12
N LEU A 281 -8.84 1.88 -8.05
CA LEU A 281 -10.20 2.33 -7.77
C LEU A 281 -10.17 3.63 -6.98
N VAL A 282 -11.09 4.54 -7.28
CA VAL A 282 -11.32 5.76 -6.52
C VAL A 282 -12.67 5.66 -5.83
N ILE A 283 -12.67 5.70 -4.49
CA ILE A 283 -13.85 5.45 -3.66
C ILE A 283 -14.05 6.65 -2.73
N SER A 284 -15.28 7.14 -2.63
CA SER A 284 -15.60 8.26 -1.74
C SER A 284 -15.54 7.85 -0.26
N PRO A 285 -15.44 8.81 0.69
CA PRO A 285 -15.48 8.52 2.14
C PRO A 285 -16.76 7.81 2.59
N GLU A 286 -17.85 7.90 1.80
CA GLU A 286 -19.12 7.21 2.06
C GLU A 286 -19.16 5.78 1.48
N GLY A 287 -18.13 5.37 0.71
CA GLY A 287 -18.03 4.05 0.11
C GLY A 287 -18.65 3.96 -1.29
N LYS A 288 -18.78 5.06 -2.01
CA LYS A 288 -19.24 5.06 -3.41
C LYS A 288 -18.05 4.95 -4.35
N LEU A 289 -18.10 4.02 -5.30
CA LEU A 289 -17.12 3.93 -6.38
C LEU A 289 -17.30 5.13 -7.34
N LEU A 290 -16.27 5.94 -7.48
CA LEU A 290 -16.27 7.14 -8.32
C LEU A 290 -15.67 6.86 -9.70
N GLY A 291 -14.65 6.03 -9.77
CA GLY A 291 -14.00 5.66 -11.02
C GLY A 291 -12.87 4.66 -10.84
N LYS A 292 -12.24 4.33 -11.95
CA LYS A 292 -11.10 3.41 -12.03
C LYS A 292 -10.06 3.96 -12.99
N ILE A 293 -8.79 3.85 -12.63
CA ILE A 293 -7.64 4.15 -13.50
C ILE A 293 -7.02 2.82 -13.91
N ASP A 294 -7.01 2.55 -15.22
CA ASP A 294 -6.49 1.31 -15.78
C ASP A 294 -4.96 1.32 -15.88
N PHE A 295 -4.30 0.98 -14.80
CA PHE A 295 -2.86 0.66 -14.75
C PHE A 295 -2.57 -0.83 -15.04
N GLY A 296 -3.61 -1.66 -15.24
CA GLY A 296 -3.51 -3.10 -15.14
C GLY A 296 -3.46 -3.56 -13.67
N THR A 297 -2.91 -4.75 -13.41
CA THR A 297 -2.77 -5.25 -12.03
C THR A 297 -1.65 -4.53 -11.31
N ILE A 298 -1.97 -3.88 -10.19
CA ILE A 298 -1.05 -3.06 -9.39
C ILE A 298 -1.07 -3.48 -7.91
N THR A 299 0.01 -3.14 -7.19
CA THR A 299 0.22 -3.47 -5.78
C THR A 299 -0.09 -2.31 -4.85
N ASN A 300 0.34 -1.08 -5.20
CA ASN A 300 0.20 0.07 -4.30
C ASN A 300 0.19 1.40 -5.07
N CYS A 301 -0.02 2.50 -4.36
CA CYS A 301 0.03 3.85 -4.92
C CYS A 301 0.59 4.86 -3.90
N ALA A 302 0.96 6.05 -4.39
CA ALA A 302 1.38 7.19 -3.59
C ALA A 302 1.04 8.50 -4.31
N PHE A 303 0.95 9.58 -3.55
CA PHE A 303 0.91 10.94 -4.08
C PHE A 303 2.24 11.64 -3.83
N ASP A 304 2.57 12.65 -4.64
CA ASP A 304 3.52 13.69 -4.22
C ASP A 304 2.85 14.62 -3.19
N ASP A 305 3.64 15.45 -2.50
CA ASP A 305 3.15 16.27 -1.39
C ASP A 305 2.06 17.28 -1.79
N ASP A 306 2.13 17.78 -3.02
CA ASP A 306 1.14 18.69 -3.58
C ASP A 306 -0.04 18.00 -4.28
N GLU A 307 -0.06 16.65 -4.29
CA GLU A 307 -1.04 15.82 -5.00
C GLU A 307 -1.17 16.15 -6.50
N ASN A 308 -0.07 16.60 -7.12
CA ASN A 308 -0.02 16.85 -8.57
C ASN A 308 0.09 15.56 -9.37
N TYR A 309 0.72 14.53 -8.78
CA TYR A 309 0.92 13.22 -9.38
C TYR A 309 0.48 12.11 -8.45
N LEU A 310 -0.11 11.11 -9.07
CA LEU A 310 -0.34 9.80 -8.47
C LEU A 310 0.64 8.81 -9.08
N TYR A 311 1.37 8.11 -8.23
CA TYR A 311 2.28 7.02 -8.59
C TYR A 311 1.63 5.68 -8.32
N ALA A 312 1.96 4.66 -9.12
CA ALA A 312 1.46 3.31 -8.94
C ALA A 312 2.57 2.28 -9.20
N THR A 313 2.59 1.22 -8.41
CA THR A 313 3.48 0.07 -8.56
C THR A 313 2.73 -1.12 -9.12
N GLY A 314 3.33 -1.83 -10.09
CA GLY A 314 2.70 -2.95 -10.76
C GLY A 314 2.87 -4.28 -10.03
N PHE A 315 2.03 -5.26 -10.34
CA PHE A 315 2.11 -6.62 -9.79
C PHE A 315 2.96 -7.54 -10.70
N ILE A 316 3.24 -8.76 -10.28
CA ILE A 316 4.18 -9.75 -10.87
C ILE A 316 4.21 -9.81 -12.41
N ASN A 317 3.05 -9.72 -13.06
CA ASN A 317 2.94 -9.68 -14.52
C ASN A 317 3.02 -8.28 -15.12
N ASN A 318 3.21 -7.26 -14.27
CA ASN A 318 3.28 -5.85 -14.59
C ASN A 318 4.42 -5.24 -13.76
N THR A 319 5.66 -5.54 -14.13
CA THR A 319 6.89 -5.24 -13.36
C THR A 319 7.32 -3.78 -13.47
N LYS A 320 6.37 -2.85 -13.45
CA LYS A 320 6.55 -1.45 -13.77
C LYS A 320 6.14 -0.53 -12.63
N VAL A 321 6.65 0.69 -12.71
CA VAL A 321 6.22 1.81 -11.87
C VAL A 321 5.72 2.91 -12.78
N TYR A 322 4.60 3.53 -12.41
CA TYR A 322 3.89 4.49 -13.21
C TYR A 322 3.65 5.79 -12.47
N ARG A 323 3.33 6.84 -13.21
CA ARG A 323 2.64 8.02 -12.68
C ARG A 323 1.55 8.49 -13.63
N ILE A 324 0.61 9.23 -13.08
CA ILE A 324 -0.41 9.98 -13.81
C ILE A 324 -0.58 11.35 -13.16
N LYS A 325 -0.76 12.38 -13.99
CA LYS A 325 -0.99 13.74 -13.49
C LYS A 325 -2.43 13.89 -13.00
N LEU A 326 -2.60 14.47 -11.81
CA LEU A 326 -3.88 14.86 -11.25
C LEU A 326 -4.23 16.32 -11.59
N LYS A 327 -5.46 16.72 -11.31
CA LYS A 327 -5.90 18.11 -11.38
C LYS A 327 -5.57 18.82 -10.07
N ASN A 328 -5.11 20.06 -10.21
CA ASN A 328 -4.92 21.01 -9.11
C ASN A 328 -6.17 21.85 -8.92
#